data_f97b6c64eb773a2d233587b4e3034566
#
_entry.id   f97b6c64eb773a2d233587b4e3034566
#
_cell.length_a   1.000
_cell.length_b   1.000
_cell.length_c   1.000
_cell.angle_alpha   90.00
_cell.angle_beta   90.00
_cell.angle_gamma   90.00
#
_symmetry.space_group_name_H-M   'P 1'
#
loop_
_entity.id
_entity.type
_entity.pdbx_description
1 polymer ?
#
loop_
_entity_poly.entity_id
_entity_poly.type
_entity_poly.pdbx_seq_one_letter_code
_entity_poly.pdbx_strand_id
1 'polypeptide(L)'
;MAVSDGWTLALDTAGALTVVGALAPHDGPATERVGEPEARPGRRGGTVHRPRHAEQLLALADDALTATGGAWDRLARVVVGLGPGGFTGIRVAVATGRALALARGATVVGAPTPLAVGPAVGVPRLVVQDARRKELFLTVVAGDDPTAPDPVPWAVPVDGLAAALDGLTVRPTVAVGDAAADHAVTLRAAGIAVPDDPAVHRVDGVALARMGAVRPAADAGAVRPVYVRDADAIRTADR
;
A
#
# COMPACT_ATOMS: atom_id res chain seq x y z
N MET A 1 19.72 1.33 -15.90
CA MET A 1 19.08 2.33 -15.02
C MET A 1 20.01 2.58 -13.84
N ALA A 2 20.32 3.84 -13.53
CA ALA A 2 21.20 4.14 -12.41
C ALA A 2 20.48 3.81 -11.09
N VAL A 3 20.99 2.82 -10.37
CA VAL A 3 20.63 2.61 -8.96
C VAL A 3 21.07 3.86 -8.22
N SER A 4 20.19 4.42 -7.40
CA SER A 4 20.49 5.61 -6.59
C SER A 4 21.70 5.33 -5.69
N ASP A 5 22.66 6.27 -5.65
CA ASP A 5 23.83 6.18 -4.76
C ASP A 5 23.47 6.40 -3.27
N GLY A 6 22.19 6.62 -2.96
CA GLY A 6 21.68 6.85 -1.61
C GLY A 6 20.53 5.93 -1.26
N TRP A 7 20.06 6.04 -0.02
CA TRP A 7 18.99 5.21 0.52
C TRP A 7 17.62 5.51 -0.11
N THR A 8 16.83 4.47 -0.27
CA THR A 8 15.42 4.55 -0.65
C THR A 8 14.55 4.23 0.56
N LEU A 9 13.59 5.10 0.85
CA LEU A 9 12.59 4.93 1.91
C LEU A 9 11.20 4.79 1.28
N ALA A 10 10.46 3.75 1.63
CA ALA A 10 9.10 3.54 1.20
C ALA A 10 8.12 3.76 2.37
N LEU A 11 7.00 4.40 2.10
CA LEU A 11 5.97 4.75 3.07
C LEU A 11 4.60 4.31 2.55
N ASP A 12 3.87 3.50 3.31
CA ASP A 12 2.48 3.17 3.03
C ASP A 12 1.62 3.26 4.30
N THR A 13 0.48 3.90 4.17
CA THR A 13 -0.53 4.06 5.22
C THR A 13 -1.94 3.91 4.66
N ALA A 14 -2.08 3.18 3.55
CA ALA A 14 -3.37 2.97 2.88
C ALA A 14 -4.29 2.02 3.67
N GLY A 15 -3.73 1.01 4.32
CA GLY A 15 -4.44 0.05 5.16
C GLY A 15 -4.54 0.47 6.62
N ALA A 16 -4.73 -0.51 7.50
CA ALA A 16 -4.75 -0.30 8.95
C ALA A 16 -3.34 -0.14 9.54
N LEU A 17 -2.35 -0.78 8.92
CA LEU A 17 -0.96 -0.77 9.33
C LEU A 17 -0.22 0.47 8.81
N THR A 18 0.77 0.93 9.56
CA THR A 18 1.77 1.90 9.08
C THR A 18 2.98 1.09 8.60
N VAL A 19 3.26 1.10 7.32
CA VAL A 19 4.36 0.30 6.73
C VAL A 19 5.46 1.21 6.23
N VAL A 20 6.68 0.90 6.61
CA VAL A 20 7.89 1.58 6.16
C VAL A 20 8.90 0.55 5.68
N GLY A 21 9.39 0.71 4.46
CA GLY A 21 10.53 -0.05 3.92
C GLY A 21 11.75 0.84 3.76
N ALA A 22 12.93 0.34 4.07
CA ALA A 22 14.19 0.98 3.74
C ALA A 22 15.09 0.05 2.94
N LEU A 23 15.75 0.60 1.95
CA LEU A 23 16.67 -0.11 1.06
C LEU A 23 17.96 0.69 0.95
N ALA A 24 19.07 0.07 1.29
CA ALA A 24 20.39 0.62 1.07
C ALA A 24 20.74 0.61 -0.44
N PRO A 25 21.65 1.48 -0.90
CA PRO A 25 22.08 1.51 -2.30
C PRO A 25 22.75 0.20 -2.72
N HIS A 26 22.84 -0.05 -4.03
CA HIS A 26 23.56 -1.17 -4.64
C HIS A 26 23.13 -2.56 -4.12
N ASP A 27 21.80 -2.78 -3.99
CA ASP A 27 21.23 -4.03 -3.46
C ASP A 27 21.75 -4.41 -2.07
N GLY A 28 22.12 -3.41 -1.28
CA GLY A 28 22.55 -3.56 0.09
C GLY A 28 21.41 -3.98 1.03
N PRO A 29 21.63 -3.89 2.36
CA PRO A 29 20.64 -4.27 3.34
C PRO A 29 19.28 -3.62 3.11
N ALA A 30 18.23 -4.39 3.30
CA ALA A 30 16.86 -3.92 3.26
C ALA A 30 16.13 -4.32 4.56
N THR A 31 15.20 -3.51 5.01
CA THR A 31 14.40 -3.78 6.20
C THR A 31 13.00 -3.21 6.07
N GLU A 32 12.10 -3.77 6.83
CA GLU A 32 10.74 -3.27 7.00
C GLU A 32 10.46 -2.95 8.47
N ARG A 33 9.62 -1.95 8.70
CA ARG A 33 9.03 -1.63 9.99
C ARG A 33 7.54 -1.49 9.84
N VAL A 34 6.82 -2.09 10.77
CA VAL A 34 5.36 -2.09 10.76
C VAL A 34 4.84 -1.55 12.08
N GLY A 35 3.99 -0.55 12.00
CA GLY A 35 3.29 0.03 13.13
C GLY A 35 1.85 -0.48 13.17
N GLU A 36 1.50 -1.08 14.32
CA GLU A 36 0.17 -1.61 14.55
C GLU A 36 -0.83 -0.52 14.94
N PRO A 37 -2.11 -0.69 14.59
CA PRO A 37 -3.17 0.18 15.07
C PRO A 37 -3.40 -0.01 16.57
N GLU A 38 -3.83 1.06 17.24
CA GLU A 38 -4.18 1.00 18.66
C GLU A 38 -5.54 0.34 18.86
N ALA A 39 -5.59 -0.66 19.73
CA ALA A 39 -6.84 -1.27 20.18
C ALA A 39 -7.51 -0.39 21.23
N ARG A 40 -8.76 0.01 21.04
CA ARG A 40 -9.55 0.82 21.96
C ARG A 40 -10.95 0.24 22.17
N PRO A 41 -11.57 0.47 23.34
CA PRO A 41 -12.97 0.12 23.55
C PRO A 41 -13.88 0.84 22.54
N GLY A 42 -14.73 0.08 21.87
CA GLY A 42 -15.75 0.65 20.98
C GLY A 42 -16.92 1.25 21.75
N ARG A 43 -17.54 2.31 21.23
CA ARG A 43 -18.71 2.99 21.86
C ARG A 43 -19.93 2.07 22.06
N ARG A 44 -20.05 0.99 21.28
CA ARG A 44 -21.14 0.00 21.34
C ARG A 44 -20.68 -1.35 21.89
N GLY A 45 -19.53 -1.36 22.63
CA GLY A 45 -18.84 -2.57 23.08
C GLY A 45 -17.89 -3.14 21.99
N GLY A 46 -17.09 -4.14 22.40
CA GLY A 46 -16.04 -4.72 21.53
C GLY A 46 -14.79 -3.86 21.44
N THR A 47 -13.87 -4.28 20.59
CA THR A 47 -12.58 -3.59 20.36
C THR A 47 -12.59 -2.95 18.96
N VAL A 48 -12.17 -1.69 18.89
CA VAL A 48 -11.95 -0.96 17.64
C VAL A 48 -10.46 -0.70 17.47
N HIS A 49 -9.92 -1.02 16.30
CA HIS A 49 -8.54 -0.76 15.95
C HIS A 49 -8.42 0.60 15.25
N ARG A 50 -7.69 1.53 15.89
CA ARG A 50 -7.47 2.88 15.36
C ARG A 50 -6.07 3.00 14.78
N PRO A 51 -5.91 3.27 13.49
CA PRO A 51 -4.60 3.56 12.89
C PRO A 51 -3.92 4.77 13.54
N ARG A 52 -2.60 4.67 13.74
CA ARG A 52 -1.77 5.73 14.34
C ARG A 52 -0.71 6.23 13.36
N HIS A 53 -1.04 6.31 12.09
CA HIS A 53 -0.10 6.60 11.01
C HIS A 53 0.74 7.85 11.26
N ALA A 54 0.10 8.98 11.56
CA ALA A 54 0.81 10.25 11.78
C ALA A 54 1.75 10.23 13.00
N GLU A 55 1.43 9.40 14.01
CA GLU A 55 2.21 9.29 15.22
C GLU A 55 3.41 8.35 15.09
N GLN A 56 3.32 7.35 14.23
CA GLN A 56 4.31 6.28 14.09
C GLN A 56 5.25 6.45 12.90
N LEU A 57 4.78 7.07 11.80
CA LEU A 57 5.43 7.00 10.50
C LEU A 57 6.89 7.48 10.51
N LEU A 58 7.18 8.62 11.13
CA LEU A 58 8.54 9.17 11.16
C LEU A 58 9.47 8.37 12.07
N ALA A 59 8.99 7.87 13.20
CA ALA A 59 9.79 7.03 14.10
C ALA A 59 10.15 5.69 13.42
N LEU A 60 9.20 5.07 12.73
CA LEU A 60 9.45 3.84 11.97
C LEU A 60 10.40 4.09 10.80
N ALA A 61 10.34 5.26 10.17
CA ALA A 61 11.24 5.64 9.08
C ALA A 61 12.68 5.83 9.57
N ASP A 62 12.87 6.48 10.70
CA ASP A 62 14.19 6.65 11.33
C ASP A 62 14.81 5.30 11.73
N ASP A 63 14.02 4.44 12.36
CA ASP A 63 14.45 3.10 12.74
C ASP A 63 14.78 2.22 11.53
N ALA A 64 13.99 2.28 10.46
CA ALA A 64 14.26 1.53 9.23
C ALA A 64 15.53 2.01 8.52
N LEU A 65 15.75 3.32 8.41
CA LEU A 65 16.99 3.87 7.86
C LEU A 65 18.20 3.43 8.68
N THR A 66 18.15 3.61 9.99
CA THR A 66 19.25 3.23 10.91
C THR A 66 19.57 1.75 10.82
N ALA A 67 18.56 0.88 10.76
CA ALA A 67 18.74 -0.57 10.66
C ALA A 67 19.43 -1.02 9.36
N THR A 68 19.38 -0.21 8.30
CA THR A 68 20.09 -0.46 7.04
C THR A 68 21.44 0.25 6.95
N GLY A 69 21.90 0.88 8.04
CA GLY A 69 23.11 1.71 8.04
C GLY A 69 22.96 3.06 7.33
N GLY A 70 21.73 3.48 7.11
CA GLY A 70 21.37 4.76 6.51
C GLY A 70 21.23 5.89 7.52
N ALA A 71 21.12 7.09 6.97
CA ALA A 71 20.83 8.31 7.72
C ALA A 71 20.03 9.27 6.83
N TRP A 72 19.36 10.24 7.44
CA TRP A 72 18.49 11.17 6.73
C TRP A 72 19.22 12.05 5.69
N ASP A 73 20.47 12.38 5.90
CA ASP A 73 21.32 13.14 4.97
C ASP A 73 21.76 12.35 3.74
N ARG A 74 21.59 11.01 3.80
CA ARG A 74 21.90 10.09 2.70
C ARG A 74 20.65 9.59 1.97
N LEU A 75 19.46 10.10 2.34
CA LEU A 75 18.20 9.75 1.70
C LEU A 75 18.15 10.35 0.30
N ALA A 76 18.13 9.50 -0.73
CA ALA A 76 18.09 9.91 -2.13
C ALA A 76 16.70 9.77 -2.77
N ARG A 77 15.87 8.86 -2.22
CA ARG A 77 14.55 8.57 -2.80
C ARG A 77 13.51 8.26 -1.73
N VAL A 78 12.31 8.81 -1.92
CA VAL A 78 11.12 8.47 -1.13
C VAL A 78 10.06 7.87 -2.05
N VAL A 79 9.60 6.67 -1.74
CA VAL A 79 8.53 5.97 -2.43
C VAL A 79 7.27 6.06 -1.58
N VAL A 80 6.15 6.38 -2.19
CA VAL A 80 4.88 6.55 -1.47
C VAL A 80 3.82 5.63 -2.06
N GLY A 81 3.21 4.81 -1.21
CA GLY A 81 2.00 4.07 -1.56
C GLY A 81 0.83 5.03 -1.78
N LEU A 82 0.24 4.97 -2.97
CA LEU A 82 -0.83 5.87 -3.41
C LEU A 82 -2.24 5.37 -3.09
N GLY A 83 -2.37 4.19 -2.48
CA GLY A 83 -3.64 3.50 -2.32
C GLY A 83 -3.98 2.59 -3.51
N PRO A 84 -5.23 2.12 -3.61
CA PRO A 84 -6.41 2.55 -2.85
C PRO A 84 -6.36 2.17 -1.38
N GLY A 85 -7.21 2.82 -0.57
CA GLY A 85 -7.29 2.55 0.86
C GLY A 85 -7.98 3.67 1.64
N GLY A 86 -7.69 3.76 2.94
CA GLY A 86 -8.25 4.75 3.82
C GLY A 86 -7.88 6.19 3.43
N PHE A 87 -8.89 7.03 3.20
CA PHE A 87 -8.72 8.41 2.71
C PHE A 87 -7.73 9.25 3.52
N THR A 88 -7.79 9.18 4.85
CA THR A 88 -6.87 9.91 5.74
C THR A 88 -5.48 9.27 5.70
N GLY A 89 -5.41 7.95 5.73
CA GLY A 89 -4.14 7.22 5.73
C GLY A 89 -3.30 7.57 4.49
N ILE A 90 -3.84 7.38 3.29
CA ILE A 90 -3.11 7.66 2.05
C ILE A 90 -2.55 9.09 2.04
N ARG A 91 -3.31 10.06 2.53
CA ARG A 91 -2.85 11.45 2.61
C ARG A 91 -1.68 11.65 3.57
N VAL A 92 -1.64 10.90 4.67
CA VAL A 92 -0.49 10.95 5.61
C VAL A 92 0.78 10.50 4.90
N ALA A 93 0.78 9.36 4.22
CA ALA A 93 1.95 8.90 3.47
C ALA A 93 2.38 9.90 2.38
N VAL A 94 1.43 10.37 1.56
CA VAL A 94 1.72 11.31 0.46
C VAL A 94 2.27 12.64 1.00
N ALA A 95 1.65 13.23 2.01
CA ALA A 95 2.11 14.49 2.59
C ALA A 95 3.49 14.36 3.22
N THR A 96 3.70 13.30 4.01
CA THR A 96 5.00 13.03 4.66
C THR A 96 6.08 12.75 3.64
N GLY A 97 5.81 11.91 2.64
CA GLY A 97 6.78 11.58 1.59
C GLY A 97 7.22 12.80 0.77
N ARG A 98 6.27 13.66 0.39
CA ARG A 98 6.56 14.92 -0.30
C ARG A 98 7.37 15.89 0.57
N ALA A 99 7.03 16.00 1.87
CA ALA A 99 7.76 16.85 2.80
C ALA A 99 9.19 16.36 3.04
N LEU A 100 9.38 15.04 3.20
CA LEU A 100 10.72 14.44 3.35
C LEU A 100 11.57 14.63 2.09
N ALA A 101 11.00 14.39 0.91
CA ALA A 101 11.70 14.60 -0.35
C ALA A 101 12.17 16.07 -0.50
N LEU A 102 11.29 17.01 -0.21
CA LEU A 102 11.63 18.44 -0.23
C LEU A 102 12.72 18.80 0.80
N ALA A 103 12.57 18.32 2.04
CA ALA A 103 13.49 18.66 3.13
C ALA A 103 14.89 18.04 2.97
N ARG A 104 15.02 16.94 2.22
CA ARG A 104 16.27 16.21 2.02
C ARG A 104 16.85 16.35 0.61
N GLY A 105 16.19 17.06 -0.29
CA GLY A 105 16.59 17.11 -1.69
C GLY A 105 16.48 15.74 -2.39
N ALA A 106 15.68 14.83 -1.83
CA ALA A 106 15.48 13.50 -2.38
C ALA A 106 14.41 13.53 -3.49
N THR A 107 14.44 12.54 -4.37
CA THR A 107 13.37 12.34 -5.35
C THR A 107 12.16 11.69 -4.69
N VAL A 108 10.95 11.98 -5.19
CA VAL A 108 9.73 11.32 -4.75
C VAL A 108 9.11 10.52 -5.89
N VAL A 109 8.57 9.33 -5.54
CA VAL A 109 7.94 8.39 -6.48
C VAL A 109 6.65 7.90 -5.86
N GLY A 110 5.57 7.91 -6.63
CA GLY A 110 4.32 7.26 -6.26
C GLY A 110 4.24 5.85 -6.84
N ALA A 111 3.67 4.91 -6.08
CA ALA A 111 3.36 3.58 -6.58
C ALA A 111 1.99 3.12 -6.04
N PRO A 112 1.14 2.47 -6.85
CA PRO A 112 -0.08 1.86 -6.35
C PRO A 112 0.22 0.85 -5.24
N THR A 113 -0.46 0.97 -4.10
CA THR A 113 -0.30 0.06 -2.95
C THR A 113 -0.45 -1.41 -3.31
N PRO A 114 -1.42 -1.83 -4.19
CA PRO A 114 -1.60 -3.24 -4.55
C PRO A 114 -0.39 -3.91 -5.18
N LEU A 115 0.49 -3.14 -5.81
CA LEU A 115 1.71 -3.68 -6.40
C LEU A 115 2.66 -4.28 -5.34
N ALA A 116 2.60 -3.80 -4.10
CA ALA A 116 3.42 -4.26 -2.98
C ALA A 116 2.66 -5.20 -2.02
N VAL A 117 1.50 -5.74 -2.42
CA VAL A 117 0.74 -6.70 -1.61
C VAL A 117 0.90 -8.11 -2.19
N GLY A 118 1.27 -9.05 -1.34
CA GLY A 118 1.49 -10.44 -1.72
C GLY A 118 2.90 -10.72 -2.24
N PRO A 119 3.24 -11.99 -2.41
CA PRO A 119 4.54 -12.38 -2.94
C PRO A 119 4.66 -12.00 -4.42
N ALA A 120 5.86 -11.63 -4.83
CA ALA A 120 6.23 -11.49 -6.24
C ALA A 120 6.35 -12.90 -6.84
N VAL A 121 5.30 -13.40 -7.45
CA VAL A 121 5.24 -14.78 -7.96
C VAL A 121 5.19 -14.86 -9.50
N GLY A 122 5.28 -13.74 -10.19
CA GLY A 122 5.23 -13.69 -11.66
C GLY A 122 3.90 -14.13 -12.28
N VAL A 123 2.86 -14.36 -11.46
CA VAL A 123 1.53 -14.77 -11.89
C VAL A 123 0.50 -13.70 -11.55
N PRO A 124 -0.61 -13.60 -12.30
CA PRO A 124 -1.68 -12.67 -11.99
C PRO A 124 -2.26 -12.93 -10.60
N ARG A 125 -2.35 -11.86 -9.78
CA ARG A 125 -2.97 -11.90 -8.46
C ARG A 125 -4.10 -10.88 -8.36
N LEU A 126 -5.10 -11.20 -7.56
CA LEU A 126 -6.17 -10.28 -7.17
C LEU A 126 -5.86 -9.71 -5.79
N VAL A 127 -5.73 -8.41 -5.69
CA VAL A 127 -5.63 -7.73 -4.39
C VAL A 127 -7.03 -7.29 -3.98
N VAL A 128 -7.48 -7.78 -2.81
CA VAL A 128 -8.81 -7.54 -2.23
C VAL A 128 -8.61 -6.74 -0.95
N GLN A 129 -9.08 -5.50 -0.94
CA GLN A 129 -8.91 -4.59 0.20
C GLN A 129 -10.26 -4.13 0.74
N ASP A 130 -10.36 -3.93 2.06
CA ASP A 130 -11.58 -3.40 2.70
C ASP A 130 -11.77 -1.92 2.32
N ALA A 131 -12.78 -1.65 1.49
CA ALA A 131 -13.17 -0.29 1.10
C ALA A 131 -14.11 0.37 2.11
N ARG A 132 -14.39 -0.28 3.24
CA ARG A 132 -15.40 0.10 4.23
C ARG A 132 -16.83 0.07 3.67
N ARG A 133 -17.84 0.29 4.50
CA ARG A 133 -19.27 0.39 4.10
C ARG A 133 -19.79 -0.82 3.33
N LYS A 134 -19.29 -2.02 3.61
CA LYS A 134 -19.62 -3.26 2.90
C LYS A 134 -19.22 -3.22 1.41
N GLU A 135 -18.12 -2.57 1.09
CA GLU A 135 -17.51 -2.57 -0.23
C GLU A 135 -16.06 -3.07 -0.16
N LEU A 136 -15.56 -3.53 -1.29
CA LEU A 136 -14.19 -3.98 -1.51
C LEU A 136 -13.54 -3.16 -2.61
N PHE A 137 -12.27 -2.83 -2.46
CA PHE A 137 -11.43 -2.44 -3.59
C PHE A 137 -10.80 -3.70 -4.17
N LEU A 138 -10.99 -3.91 -5.45
CA LEU A 138 -10.38 -4.98 -6.21
C LEU A 138 -9.33 -4.40 -7.13
N THR A 139 -8.19 -5.10 -7.26
CA THR A 139 -7.12 -4.72 -8.18
C THR A 139 -6.51 -5.99 -8.74
N VAL A 140 -6.53 -6.18 -10.06
CA VAL A 140 -5.78 -7.25 -10.71
C VAL A 140 -4.37 -6.75 -11.00
N VAL A 141 -3.39 -7.41 -10.41
CA VAL A 141 -1.96 -7.20 -10.71
C VAL A 141 -1.54 -8.34 -11.63
N ALA A 142 -1.29 -8.00 -12.89
CA ALA A 142 -1.06 -9.00 -13.94
C ALA A 142 0.31 -9.68 -13.86
N GLY A 143 1.27 -9.05 -13.20
CA GLY A 143 2.64 -9.54 -13.02
C GLY A 143 3.48 -8.54 -12.25
N ASP A 144 4.78 -8.81 -12.17
CA ASP A 144 5.72 -8.02 -11.37
C ASP A 144 6.64 -7.13 -12.22
N ASP A 145 6.29 -6.88 -13.48
CA ASP A 145 7.02 -5.96 -14.36
C ASP A 145 6.84 -4.52 -13.86
N PRO A 146 7.91 -3.87 -13.36
CA PRO A 146 7.84 -2.50 -12.84
C PRO A 146 7.61 -1.46 -13.94
N THR A 147 7.72 -1.83 -15.21
CA THR A 147 7.50 -0.97 -16.38
C THR A 147 6.08 -1.09 -16.95
N ALA A 148 5.32 -2.08 -16.48
CA ALA A 148 3.92 -2.25 -16.89
C ALA A 148 3.08 -1.05 -16.44
N PRO A 149 1.99 -0.74 -17.16
CA PRO A 149 1.02 0.26 -16.72
C PRO A 149 0.51 -0.04 -15.31
N ASP A 150 0.28 1.01 -14.52
CA ASP A 150 -0.28 0.86 -13.19
C ASP A 150 -1.64 0.16 -13.24
N PRO A 151 -1.89 -0.81 -12.36
CA PRO A 151 -3.17 -1.49 -12.29
C PRO A 151 -4.27 -0.51 -11.84
N VAL A 152 -5.43 -0.61 -12.45
CA VAL A 152 -6.58 0.25 -12.12
C VAL A 152 -7.44 -0.45 -11.07
N PRO A 153 -7.58 0.10 -9.87
CA PRO A 153 -8.48 -0.42 -8.86
C PRO A 153 -9.93 -0.03 -9.16
N TRP A 154 -10.88 -0.88 -8.74
CA TRP A 154 -12.30 -0.57 -8.77
C TRP A 154 -12.99 -0.99 -7.47
N ALA A 155 -14.16 -0.40 -7.18
CA ALA A 155 -14.95 -0.73 -6.01
C ALA A 155 -16.12 -1.64 -6.37
N VAL A 156 -16.41 -2.63 -5.51
CA VAL A 156 -17.59 -3.49 -5.63
C VAL A 156 -18.25 -3.64 -4.26
N PRO A 157 -19.57 -3.75 -4.18
CA PRO A 157 -20.23 -4.16 -2.94
C PRO A 157 -19.86 -5.63 -2.63
N VAL A 158 -19.79 -5.97 -1.33
CA VAL A 158 -19.38 -7.32 -0.89
C VAL A 158 -20.26 -8.42 -1.52
N ASP A 159 -21.57 -8.19 -1.63
CA ASP A 159 -22.52 -9.11 -2.24
C ASP A 159 -22.37 -9.21 -3.78
N GLY A 160 -21.70 -8.24 -4.42
CA GLY A 160 -21.37 -8.24 -5.83
C GLY A 160 -20.04 -8.93 -6.17
N LEU A 161 -19.29 -9.42 -5.19
CA LEU A 161 -17.94 -9.98 -5.41
C LEU A 161 -17.95 -11.14 -6.42
N ALA A 162 -18.85 -12.09 -6.28
CA ALA A 162 -18.92 -13.26 -7.18
C ALA A 162 -19.11 -12.83 -8.64
N ALA A 163 -20.06 -11.94 -8.91
CA ALA A 163 -20.30 -11.42 -10.27
C ALA A 163 -19.10 -10.64 -10.82
N ALA A 164 -18.40 -9.89 -9.95
CA ALA A 164 -17.19 -9.18 -10.35
C ALA A 164 -16.06 -10.13 -10.75
N LEU A 165 -15.92 -11.28 -10.07
CA LEU A 165 -14.93 -12.30 -10.40
C LEU A 165 -15.22 -12.99 -11.74
N ASP A 166 -16.49 -13.24 -12.03
CA ASP A 166 -16.91 -13.84 -13.31
C ASP A 166 -16.59 -12.94 -14.51
N GLY A 167 -16.64 -11.61 -14.31
CA GLY A 167 -16.35 -10.59 -15.34
C GLY A 167 -14.87 -10.37 -15.63
N LEU A 168 -13.93 -10.99 -14.88
CA LEU A 168 -12.51 -10.74 -15.08
C LEU A 168 -11.98 -11.30 -16.41
N THR A 169 -11.31 -10.45 -17.18
CA THR A 169 -10.62 -10.83 -18.41
C THR A 169 -9.27 -11.49 -18.14
N VAL A 170 -8.53 -10.98 -17.16
CA VAL A 170 -7.31 -11.61 -16.63
C VAL A 170 -7.70 -12.48 -15.45
N ARG A 171 -7.41 -13.77 -15.50
CA ARG A 171 -7.76 -14.71 -14.43
C ARG A 171 -6.64 -14.78 -13.40
N PRO A 172 -6.81 -14.20 -12.21
CA PRO A 172 -5.85 -14.34 -11.13
C PRO A 172 -5.90 -15.76 -10.58
N THR A 173 -4.73 -16.29 -10.20
CA THR A 173 -4.63 -17.63 -9.57
C THR A 173 -4.59 -17.54 -8.05
N VAL A 174 -4.28 -16.38 -7.50
CA VAL A 174 -4.19 -16.13 -6.06
C VAL A 174 -4.84 -14.80 -5.70
N ALA A 175 -5.52 -14.74 -4.57
CA ALA A 175 -6.06 -13.52 -3.97
C ALA A 175 -5.33 -13.21 -2.66
N VAL A 176 -4.93 -11.97 -2.51
CA VAL A 176 -4.24 -11.41 -1.34
C VAL A 176 -4.88 -10.08 -0.94
N GLY A 177 -4.46 -9.49 0.17
CA GLY A 177 -5.00 -8.24 0.67
C GLY A 177 -5.77 -8.43 1.97
N ASP A 178 -5.98 -7.34 2.69
CA ASP A 178 -6.51 -7.33 4.06
C ASP A 178 -7.97 -7.84 4.19
N ALA A 179 -8.71 -7.91 3.07
CA ALA A 179 -10.05 -8.48 3.03
C ALA A 179 -10.11 -9.87 2.35
N ALA A 180 -9.01 -10.40 1.81
CA ALA A 180 -9.04 -11.65 1.05
C ALA A 180 -9.45 -12.85 1.92
N ALA A 181 -8.94 -12.93 3.15
CA ALA A 181 -9.25 -14.03 4.08
C ALA A 181 -10.74 -14.06 4.46
N ASP A 182 -11.36 -12.89 4.69
CA ASP A 182 -12.78 -12.77 5.05
C ASP A 182 -13.72 -13.23 3.92
N HIS A 183 -13.23 -13.20 2.67
CA HIS A 183 -13.97 -13.58 1.47
C HIS A 183 -13.44 -14.87 0.82
N ALA A 184 -12.63 -15.65 1.53
CA ALA A 184 -11.97 -16.84 1.01
C ALA A 184 -12.92 -17.87 0.40
N VAL A 185 -14.12 -18.05 0.95
CA VAL A 185 -15.13 -18.98 0.42
C VAL A 185 -15.53 -18.58 -1.01
N THR A 186 -15.87 -17.32 -1.24
CA THR A 186 -16.26 -16.82 -2.57
C THR A 186 -15.09 -16.87 -3.55
N LEU A 187 -13.90 -16.49 -3.11
CA LEU A 187 -12.68 -16.49 -3.95
C LEU A 187 -12.29 -17.90 -4.36
N ARG A 188 -12.30 -18.87 -3.42
CA ARG A 188 -11.99 -20.28 -3.70
C ARG A 188 -13.04 -20.93 -4.59
N ALA A 189 -14.32 -20.58 -4.46
CA ALA A 189 -15.37 -21.03 -5.36
C ALA A 189 -15.17 -20.56 -6.81
N ALA A 190 -14.55 -19.39 -7.01
CA ALA A 190 -14.13 -18.89 -8.32
C ALA A 190 -12.79 -19.46 -8.82
N GLY A 191 -12.21 -20.44 -8.12
CA GLY A 191 -10.93 -21.08 -8.48
C GLY A 191 -9.69 -20.29 -8.12
N ILE A 192 -9.81 -19.26 -7.24
CA ILE A 192 -8.71 -18.40 -6.84
C ILE A 192 -8.22 -18.85 -5.46
N ALA A 193 -6.95 -19.21 -5.34
CA ALA A 193 -6.35 -19.61 -4.06
C ALA A 193 -6.26 -18.39 -3.11
N VAL A 194 -6.51 -18.62 -1.83
CA VAL A 194 -6.28 -17.63 -0.78
C VAL A 194 -5.30 -18.23 0.21
N PRO A 195 -4.06 -17.69 0.29
CA PRO A 195 -3.06 -18.18 1.24
C PRO A 195 -3.52 -17.99 2.70
N ASP A 196 -3.06 -18.87 3.57
CA ASP A 196 -3.38 -18.78 5.01
C ASP A 196 -2.33 -17.94 5.79
N ASP A 197 -1.17 -17.64 5.19
CA ASP A 197 -0.13 -16.82 5.81
C ASP A 197 -0.58 -15.33 5.85
N PRO A 198 -0.79 -14.75 7.04
CA PRO A 198 -1.23 -13.35 7.16
C PRO A 198 -0.20 -12.35 6.61
N ALA A 199 1.07 -12.71 6.54
CA ALA A 199 2.11 -11.80 6.06
C ALA A 199 1.93 -11.43 4.58
N VAL A 200 1.37 -12.31 3.76
CA VAL A 200 1.14 -12.04 2.33
C VAL A 200 -0.10 -11.18 2.06
N HIS A 201 -0.92 -10.94 3.07
CA HIS A 201 -2.14 -10.13 2.94
C HIS A 201 -1.94 -8.65 3.26
N ARG A 202 -0.74 -8.24 3.60
CA ARG A 202 -0.37 -6.85 3.89
C ARG A 202 0.61 -6.29 2.87
N VAL A 203 0.80 -4.98 2.91
CA VAL A 203 1.85 -4.31 2.14
C VAL A 203 3.22 -4.80 2.63
N ASP A 204 4.10 -5.13 1.70
CA ASP A 204 5.52 -5.36 1.94
C ASP A 204 6.28 -4.05 1.65
N GLY A 205 6.83 -3.44 2.70
CA GLY A 205 7.54 -2.16 2.60
C GLY A 205 8.85 -2.27 1.79
N VAL A 206 9.52 -3.42 1.83
CA VAL A 206 10.74 -3.64 1.04
C VAL A 206 10.39 -3.81 -0.44
N ALA A 207 9.32 -4.56 -0.75
CA ALA A 207 8.83 -4.69 -2.12
C ALA A 207 8.43 -3.31 -2.69
N LEU A 208 7.74 -2.48 -1.90
CA LEU A 208 7.40 -1.11 -2.29
C LEU A 208 8.64 -0.26 -2.57
N ALA A 209 9.67 -0.36 -1.71
CA ALA A 209 10.94 0.36 -1.89
C ALA A 209 11.66 -0.08 -3.18
N ARG A 210 11.77 -1.38 -3.42
CA ARG A 210 12.40 -1.95 -4.63
C ARG A 210 11.67 -1.52 -5.90
N MET A 211 10.35 -1.60 -5.89
CA MET A 211 9.52 -1.16 -7.01
C MET A 211 9.73 0.32 -7.31
N GLY A 212 9.71 1.16 -6.30
CA GLY A 212 9.92 2.58 -6.48
C GLY A 212 11.36 2.94 -6.87
N ALA A 213 12.36 2.12 -6.53
CA ALA A 213 13.76 2.35 -6.90
C ALA A 213 13.96 2.37 -8.42
N VAL A 214 13.16 1.62 -9.17
CA VAL A 214 13.26 1.49 -10.64
C VAL A 214 12.28 2.38 -11.40
N ARG A 215 11.33 3.01 -10.73
CA ARG A 215 10.34 3.90 -11.36
C ARG A 215 10.93 5.30 -11.62
N PRO A 216 10.48 6.00 -12.65
CA PRO A 216 10.91 7.38 -12.88
C PRO A 216 10.50 8.28 -11.71
N ALA A 217 11.37 9.24 -11.38
CA ALA A 217 11.05 10.27 -10.42
C ALA A 217 9.90 11.14 -10.97
N ALA A 218 9.00 11.55 -10.08
CA ALA A 218 7.90 12.44 -10.42
C ALA A 218 8.13 13.83 -9.80
N ASP A 219 7.49 14.85 -10.39
CA ASP A 219 7.31 16.11 -9.67
C ASP A 219 6.53 15.84 -8.38
N ALA A 220 6.96 16.44 -7.26
CA ALA A 220 6.32 16.23 -5.97
C ALA A 220 4.82 16.59 -5.98
N GLY A 221 4.41 17.55 -6.80
CA GLY A 221 3.01 17.91 -7.00
C GLY A 221 2.20 16.86 -7.78
N ALA A 222 2.86 16.03 -8.58
CA ALA A 222 2.23 14.96 -9.35
C ALA A 222 2.00 13.69 -8.51
N VAL A 223 2.71 13.48 -7.41
CA VAL A 223 2.48 12.36 -6.48
C VAL A 223 1.20 12.61 -5.70
N ARG A 224 0.11 11.99 -6.11
CA ARG A 224 -1.24 12.21 -5.55
C ARG A 224 -1.89 10.88 -5.18
N PRO A 225 -2.76 10.87 -4.15
CA PRO A 225 -3.56 9.70 -3.81
C PRO A 225 -4.39 9.19 -4.99
N VAL A 226 -4.51 7.87 -5.12
CA VAL A 226 -5.46 7.22 -6.02
C VAL A 226 -6.79 7.08 -5.27
N TYR A 227 -7.79 7.83 -5.70
CA TYR A 227 -9.15 7.75 -5.16
C TYR A 227 -10.02 6.94 -6.11
N VAL A 228 -10.54 5.79 -5.65
CA VAL A 228 -11.51 4.97 -6.38
C VAL A 228 -12.93 5.52 -6.20
N ARG A 229 -13.14 6.25 -5.11
CA ARG A 229 -14.38 6.94 -4.77
C ARG A 229 -14.09 8.37 -4.36
N ASP A 230 -15.10 9.23 -4.48
CA ASP A 230 -15.04 10.56 -3.90
C ASP A 230 -14.93 10.50 -2.37
N ALA A 231 -14.35 11.53 -1.77
CA ALA A 231 -14.25 11.63 -0.32
C ALA A 231 -15.63 11.58 0.32
N ASP A 232 -15.77 10.82 1.41
CA ASP A 232 -17.00 10.69 2.20
C ASP A 232 -17.40 11.97 2.96
N ALA A 233 -17.07 13.14 2.47
CA ALA A 233 -17.42 14.43 3.05
C ALA A 233 -18.87 14.77 2.71
N ILE A 234 -19.77 14.63 3.67
CA ILE A 234 -21.12 15.21 3.60
C ILE A 234 -20.97 16.72 3.65
N ARG A 235 -21.44 17.42 2.61
CA ARG A 235 -21.52 18.90 2.65
C ARG A 235 -22.43 19.31 3.80
N THR A 236 -22.01 20.30 4.58
CA THR A 236 -22.78 20.81 5.75
C THR A 236 -24.18 21.34 5.37
N ALA A 237 -24.39 21.60 4.07
CA ALA A 237 -25.70 22.05 3.54
C ALA A 237 -26.77 20.95 3.44
N ASP A 238 -26.37 19.67 3.61
CA ASP A 238 -27.28 18.51 3.47
C ASP A 238 -27.67 17.91 4.84
N ARG A 239 -27.50 18.67 5.94
CA ARG A 239 -27.91 18.29 7.30
C ARG A 239 -29.14 19.06 7.74
#